data_b5b1b151ad44c680301502ba1a9d8fa0
#
_entry.id   b5b1b151ad44c680301502ba1a9d8fa0
#
_cell.length_a   1.000
_cell.length_b   1.000
_cell.length_c   1.000
_cell.angle_alpha   90.00
_cell.angle_beta   90.00
_cell.angle_gamma   90.00
#
_symmetry.space_group_name_H-M   'P 1'
#
loop_
_entity.id
_entity.type
_entity.pdbx_description
1 polymer ?
#
loop_
_entity_poly.entity_id
_entity_poly.type
_entity_poly.pdbx_seq_one_letter_code
_entity_poly.pdbx_strand_id
1 'polypeptide(L)'
;MKKIILSVSVILALLFSGCAPVGDDSSAAPSAALESAAPDNTRPTIRIQTTEVVIGVGETYDLLDGVTGSDDVDGDITGRIVIEKGGYDPDIAGKYTVTYNLTDSAGNTAAPKQRTILVRETNVMQKPPIRTGAIDGEKKNPPAPAVYGGAWYHKVVSSKDKWVGIETTVTLPEFEIERYDGAFDTSLPADPSFKNLDNPSVYLGGHAENESDVGLSLSRALIDAEKQTLSTGSIAFRPFWRYITDEEQDVGGYDVHDGEYAVSANGNNCIANYHWRYTEYYYLPGDTLRILVYSPEPDKLQLMIEVVEVSALPSSVAMREAYGWKAPANFISPIFRSPGHGTGTDAEFKRVNAIDQSNNEGKTALPTDTEVRNVIWHETFLYREIDGTLY
;
A
#
# COMPACT_ATOMS: atom_id res chain seq x y z
N MET A 1 29.99 -3.76 -36.84
CA MET A 1 29.87 -4.54 -38.07
C MET A 1 29.31 -5.92 -37.74
N LYS A 2 28.38 -6.35 -38.54
CA LYS A 2 27.60 -7.61 -38.66
C LYS A 2 26.22 -7.56 -37.93
N LYS A 3 25.24 -7.14 -38.75
CA LYS A 3 23.83 -7.44 -38.61
C LYS A 3 23.60 -8.91 -38.95
N ILE A 4 22.77 -9.59 -38.19
CA ILE A 4 22.20 -10.89 -38.61
C ILE A 4 20.69 -10.66 -38.70
N ILE A 5 20.18 -10.77 -39.91
CA ILE A 5 18.78 -10.82 -40.29
C ILE A 5 18.39 -12.28 -40.34
N LEU A 6 17.33 -12.67 -39.66
CA LEU A 6 16.73 -13.98 -39.84
C LEU A 6 15.34 -13.83 -40.44
N SER A 7 15.19 -14.43 -41.60
CA SER A 7 14.05 -14.41 -42.49
C SER A 7 12.96 -15.41 -42.06
N VAL A 8 11.72 -14.95 -42.20
CA VAL A 8 10.50 -15.78 -42.10
C VAL A 8 10.29 -16.49 -43.43
N SER A 9 10.17 -17.82 -43.43
CA SER A 9 9.76 -18.60 -44.57
C SER A 9 8.29 -19.00 -44.47
N VAL A 10 7.52 -18.49 -45.40
CA VAL A 10 6.14 -18.88 -45.67
C VAL A 10 6.19 -20.13 -46.57
N ILE A 11 5.53 -21.21 -46.17
CA ILE A 11 5.31 -22.38 -47.01
C ILE A 11 3.90 -22.38 -47.51
N LEU A 12 3.79 -22.19 -48.82
CA LEU A 12 2.56 -22.26 -49.63
C LEU A 12 2.47 -23.68 -50.17
N ALA A 13 1.44 -24.45 -49.86
CA ALA A 13 1.21 -25.77 -50.46
C ALA A 13 0.05 -25.65 -51.49
N LEU A 14 0.40 -26.03 -52.70
CA LEU A 14 -0.44 -26.03 -53.85
C LEU A 14 -1.30 -27.30 -53.96
N LEU A 15 -2.48 -27.07 -54.47
CA LEU A 15 -3.52 -28.02 -54.91
C LEU A 15 -3.03 -28.97 -56.02
N PHE A 16 -3.42 -30.22 -55.97
CA PHE A 16 -3.55 -31.04 -57.17
C PHE A 16 -4.96 -31.61 -57.25
N SER A 17 -5.52 -31.32 -58.43
CA SER A 17 -6.78 -31.79 -58.97
C SER A 17 -6.61 -33.20 -59.57
N GLY A 18 -7.53 -34.07 -59.30
CA GLY A 18 -7.66 -35.35 -60.00
C GLY A 18 -9.13 -35.72 -60.20
N CYS A 19 -9.48 -35.92 -61.45
CA CYS A 19 -10.84 -36.15 -61.96
C CYS A 19 -11.22 -37.63 -62.05
N ALA A 20 -12.42 -37.97 -61.58
CA ALA A 20 -13.48 -38.89 -62.03
C ALA A 20 -13.19 -40.43 -62.11
N PRO A 21 -14.20 -41.33 -62.04
CA PRO A 21 -15.50 -41.22 -62.67
C PRO A 21 -16.74 -41.65 -61.84
N VAL A 22 -17.88 -41.37 -62.46
CA VAL A 22 -19.27 -41.59 -62.10
C VAL A 22 -19.61 -43.06 -61.78
N GLY A 23 -20.36 -43.26 -60.71
CA GLY A 23 -21.13 -44.44 -60.41
C GLY A 23 -22.40 -44.03 -59.68
N ASP A 24 -23.53 -44.21 -60.31
CA ASP A 24 -24.88 -44.08 -59.79
C ASP A 24 -25.08 -45.08 -58.64
N ASP A 25 -25.44 -44.64 -57.48
CA ASP A 25 -26.29 -45.41 -56.59
C ASP A 25 -27.07 -44.49 -55.64
N SER A 26 -28.36 -44.52 -55.74
CA SER A 26 -29.35 -43.84 -54.95
C SER A 26 -29.45 -44.50 -53.60
N SER A 27 -28.93 -43.87 -52.58
CA SER A 27 -29.34 -44.14 -51.19
C SER A 27 -29.53 -42.80 -50.46
N ALA A 28 -30.72 -42.61 -49.94
CA ALA A 28 -31.09 -41.44 -49.19
C ALA A 28 -30.15 -41.22 -48.00
N ALA A 29 -29.49 -40.10 -47.99
CA ALA A 29 -28.74 -39.62 -46.81
C ALA A 29 -29.77 -39.37 -45.66
N PRO A 30 -29.48 -39.86 -44.45
CA PRO A 30 -30.27 -39.42 -43.29
C PRO A 30 -30.05 -37.94 -43.10
N SER A 31 -31.13 -37.17 -43.11
CA SER A 31 -31.17 -35.80 -42.66
C SER A 31 -30.54 -35.79 -41.25
N ALA A 32 -29.36 -35.20 -41.13
CA ALA A 32 -28.82 -34.88 -39.82
C ALA A 32 -29.82 -33.87 -39.19
N ALA A 33 -30.61 -34.40 -38.27
CA ALA A 33 -31.36 -33.54 -37.38
C ALA A 33 -30.38 -32.58 -36.73
N LEU A 34 -30.54 -31.30 -36.94
CA LEU A 34 -29.92 -30.29 -36.10
C LEU A 34 -30.36 -30.60 -34.68
N GLU A 35 -29.49 -31.25 -33.88
CA GLU A 35 -29.69 -31.30 -32.44
C GLU A 35 -29.85 -29.86 -31.97
N SER A 36 -31.05 -29.49 -31.63
CA SER A 36 -31.31 -28.23 -30.92
C SER A 36 -30.47 -28.28 -29.66
N ALA A 37 -29.43 -27.47 -29.60
CA ALA A 37 -28.68 -27.30 -28.36
C ALA A 37 -29.66 -27.04 -27.23
N ALA A 38 -29.46 -27.70 -26.11
CA ALA A 38 -30.30 -27.47 -24.93
C ALA A 38 -30.26 -25.96 -24.60
N PRO A 39 -31.41 -25.39 -24.22
CA PRO A 39 -31.46 -24.00 -23.85
C PRO A 39 -30.48 -23.74 -22.72
N ASP A 40 -29.65 -22.72 -22.87
CA ASP A 40 -28.78 -22.28 -21.80
C ASP A 40 -29.62 -21.68 -20.66
N ASN A 41 -29.50 -22.22 -19.48
CA ASN A 41 -30.17 -21.78 -18.26
C ASN A 41 -29.17 -21.45 -17.15
N THR A 42 -27.89 -21.43 -17.47
CA THR A 42 -26.81 -21.12 -16.52
C THR A 42 -26.66 -19.59 -16.42
N ARG A 43 -26.45 -19.10 -15.23
CA ARG A 43 -26.24 -17.69 -15.03
C ARG A 43 -24.76 -17.36 -15.19
N PRO A 44 -24.42 -16.29 -15.88
CA PRO A 44 -23.04 -15.84 -15.97
C PRO A 44 -22.49 -15.41 -14.62
N THR A 45 -21.18 -15.32 -14.52
CA THR A 45 -20.47 -14.98 -13.28
C THR A 45 -19.67 -13.70 -13.48
N ILE A 46 -19.79 -12.76 -12.54
CA ILE A 46 -18.94 -11.59 -12.42
C ILE A 46 -17.88 -11.83 -11.34
N ARG A 47 -16.63 -11.60 -11.67
CA ARG A 47 -15.52 -11.59 -10.70
C ARG A 47 -14.95 -10.19 -10.59
N ILE A 48 -14.73 -9.74 -9.37
CA ILE A 48 -14.08 -8.47 -9.05
C ILE A 48 -12.85 -8.81 -8.21
N GLN A 49 -11.68 -8.38 -8.65
CA GLN A 49 -10.43 -8.60 -7.93
C GLN A 49 -10.32 -7.72 -6.67
N THR A 50 -10.82 -6.49 -6.77
CA THR A 50 -10.77 -5.51 -5.68
C THR A 50 -12.15 -4.88 -5.51
N THR A 51 -12.74 -5.06 -4.34
CA THR A 51 -14.08 -4.54 -4.03
C THR A 51 -14.07 -3.09 -3.54
N GLU A 52 -12.93 -2.58 -3.15
CA GLU A 52 -12.73 -1.21 -2.69
C GLU A 52 -11.52 -0.58 -3.40
N VAL A 53 -11.67 0.67 -3.82
CA VAL A 53 -10.63 1.45 -4.51
C VAL A 53 -10.61 2.85 -3.95
N VAL A 54 -9.42 3.39 -3.73
CA VAL A 54 -9.20 4.78 -3.31
C VAL A 54 -8.52 5.52 -4.43
N ILE A 55 -9.07 6.64 -4.81
CA ILE A 55 -8.49 7.57 -5.81
C ILE A 55 -8.51 9.00 -5.27
N GLY A 56 -7.64 9.83 -5.81
CA GLY A 56 -7.66 11.26 -5.55
C GLY A 56 -8.73 11.99 -6.37
N VAL A 57 -9.21 13.14 -5.89
CA VAL A 57 -10.09 14.03 -6.67
C VAL A 57 -9.38 14.42 -7.97
N GLY A 58 -10.06 14.25 -9.10
CA GLY A 58 -9.53 14.48 -10.43
C GLY A 58 -8.73 13.32 -11.03
N GLU A 59 -8.52 12.25 -10.27
CA GLU A 59 -7.84 11.05 -10.76
C GLU A 59 -8.83 10.16 -11.55
N THR A 60 -8.41 9.74 -12.74
CA THR A 60 -9.24 8.84 -13.55
C THR A 60 -8.99 7.39 -13.17
N TYR A 61 -10.06 6.63 -12.94
CA TYR A 61 -10.01 5.21 -12.66
C TYR A 61 -10.83 4.41 -13.67
N ASP A 62 -10.23 3.36 -14.22
CA ASP A 62 -10.96 2.44 -15.09
C ASP A 62 -11.87 1.54 -14.24
N LEU A 63 -13.18 1.76 -14.33
CA LEU A 63 -14.17 1.00 -13.58
C LEU A 63 -14.16 -0.50 -13.90
N LEU A 64 -13.61 -0.93 -15.04
CA LEU A 64 -13.46 -2.32 -15.42
C LEU A 64 -12.13 -2.94 -14.97
N ASP A 65 -11.23 -2.17 -14.39
CA ASP A 65 -9.97 -2.71 -13.90
C ASP A 65 -10.20 -3.86 -12.90
N GLY A 66 -9.64 -5.04 -13.22
CA GLY A 66 -9.79 -6.24 -12.41
C GLY A 66 -11.23 -6.81 -12.34
N VAL A 67 -12.11 -6.43 -13.26
CA VAL A 67 -13.46 -6.99 -13.39
C VAL A 67 -13.53 -7.89 -14.60
N THR A 68 -14.05 -9.10 -14.44
CA THR A 68 -14.26 -10.05 -15.54
C THR A 68 -15.63 -10.68 -15.46
N GLY A 69 -16.18 -11.00 -16.64
CA GLY A 69 -17.46 -11.71 -16.79
C GLY A 69 -17.27 -12.99 -17.61
N SER A 70 -17.80 -14.08 -17.14
CA SER A 70 -17.73 -15.36 -17.85
C SER A 70 -19.02 -16.15 -17.73
N ASP A 71 -19.26 -16.96 -18.75
CA ASP A 71 -20.38 -17.87 -18.86
C ASP A 71 -19.90 -19.22 -19.39
N ASP A 72 -20.63 -20.30 -19.15
CA ASP A 72 -20.24 -21.66 -19.57
C ASP A 72 -20.49 -21.91 -21.06
N VAL A 73 -21.40 -21.18 -21.67
CA VAL A 73 -21.76 -21.29 -23.10
C VAL A 73 -21.14 -20.16 -23.90
N ASP A 74 -21.27 -18.92 -23.42
CA ASP A 74 -20.78 -17.70 -24.11
C ASP A 74 -19.27 -17.46 -23.89
N GLY A 75 -18.63 -18.13 -22.92
CA GLY A 75 -17.22 -17.95 -22.61
C GLY A 75 -16.93 -16.62 -21.90
N ASP A 76 -15.93 -15.88 -22.35
CA ASP A 76 -15.59 -14.55 -21.83
C ASP A 76 -16.55 -13.51 -22.39
N ILE A 77 -17.38 -12.98 -21.52
CA ILE A 77 -18.37 -11.93 -21.83
C ILE A 77 -18.12 -10.64 -21.02
N THR A 78 -16.88 -10.42 -20.60
CA THR A 78 -16.47 -9.21 -19.86
C THR A 78 -16.94 -7.92 -20.55
N GLY A 79 -16.89 -7.87 -21.89
CA GLY A 79 -17.35 -6.72 -22.66
C GLY A 79 -18.85 -6.44 -22.60
N ARG A 80 -19.65 -7.35 -22.05
CA ARG A 80 -21.12 -7.17 -21.86
C ARG A 80 -21.47 -6.62 -20.49
N ILE A 81 -20.49 -6.41 -19.60
CA ILE A 81 -20.73 -5.87 -18.27
C ILE A 81 -21.30 -4.46 -18.38
N VAL A 82 -22.46 -4.25 -17.78
CA VAL A 82 -23.11 -2.95 -17.65
C VAL A 82 -22.76 -2.36 -16.29
N ILE A 83 -22.23 -1.15 -16.30
CA ILE A 83 -21.78 -0.45 -15.09
C ILE A 83 -22.81 0.62 -14.72
N GLU A 84 -23.37 0.48 -13.53
CA GLU A 84 -24.18 1.53 -12.89
C GLU A 84 -23.27 2.31 -11.94
N LYS A 85 -22.96 3.55 -12.30
CA LYS A 85 -21.96 4.35 -11.60
C LYS A 85 -22.37 4.83 -10.20
N GLY A 86 -23.66 4.76 -9.84
CA GLY A 86 -24.14 5.15 -8.51
C GLY A 86 -23.82 6.61 -8.12
N GLY A 87 -23.75 7.49 -9.12
CA GLY A 87 -23.39 8.91 -8.91
C GLY A 87 -21.88 9.15 -8.80
N TYR A 88 -21.04 8.13 -9.08
CA TYR A 88 -19.58 8.28 -9.07
C TYR A 88 -19.13 9.44 -9.96
N ASP A 89 -18.42 10.35 -9.32
CA ASP A 89 -17.77 11.50 -9.93
C ASP A 89 -16.35 11.60 -9.39
N PRO A 90 -15.32 11.42 -10.21
CA PRO A 90 -13.94 11.48 -9.75
C PRO A 90 -13.52 12.89 -9.30
N ASP A 91 -14.26 13.92 -9.67
CA ASP A 91 -13.94 15.31 -9.32
C ASP A 91 -14.57 15.75 -7.97
N ILE A 92 -15.35 14.89 -7.34
CA ILE A 92 -16.03 15.19 -6.09
C ILE A 92 -15.63 14.18 -5.03
N ALA A 93 -15.04 14.65 -3.92
CA ALA A 93 -14.72 13.79 -2.78
C ALA A 93 -15.98 13.13 -2.22
N GLY A 94 -15.92 11.81 -2.01
CA GLY A 94 -17.05 11.05 -1.52
C GLY A 94 -16.85 9.54 -1.61
N LYS A 95 -17.79 8.81 -1.00
CA LYS A 95 -17.85 7.35 -1.10
C LYS A 95 -18.94 6.95 -2.09
N TYR A 96 -18.56 6.27 -3.14
CA TYR A 96 -19.43 5.88 -4.23
C TYR A 96 -19.55 4.36 -4.31
N THR A 97 -20.73 3.87 -4.68
CA THR A 97 -20.94 2.45 -4.94
C THR A 97 -21.23 2.25 -6.43
N VAL A 98 -20.34 1.54 -7.09
CA VAL A 98 -20.49 1.16 -8.50
C VAL A 98 -21.01 -0.27 -8.54
N THR A 99 -22.07 -0.50 -9.32
CA THR A 99 -22.69 -1.82 -9.49
C THR A 99 -22.43 -2.36 -10.89
N TYR A 100 -22.06 -3.64 -10.96
CA TYR A 100 -21.79 -4.36 -12.18
C TYR A 100 -22.90 -5.38 -12.43
N ASN A 101 -23.54 -5.31 -13.58
CA ASN A 101 -24.56 -6.21 -14.03
C ASN A 101 -24.09 -6.93 -15.30
N LEU A 102 -24.50 -8.18 -15.48
CA LEU A 102 -24.10 -8.99 -16.62
C LEU A 102 -25.26 -9.91 -17.03
N THR A 103 -25.52 -9.97 -18.32
CA THR A 103 -26.50 -10.87 -18.91
C THR A 103 -25.84 -11.58 -20.10
N ASP A 104 -26.03 -12.91 -20.18
CA ASP A 104 -25.56 -13.73 -21.27
C ASP A 104 -26.40 -13.57 -22.56
N SER A 105 -26.11 -14.35 -23.60
CA SER A 105 -26.87 -14.33 -24.85
C SER A 105 -28.24 -15.01 -24.75
N ALA A 106 -28.43 -15.87 -23.77
CA ALA A 106 -29.69 -16.56 -23.51
C ALA A 106 -30.64 -15.74 -22.63
N GLY A 107 -30.16 -14.64 -22.04
CA GLY A 107 -30.95 -13.76 -21.18
C GLY A 107 -30.83 -14.09 -19.67
N ASN A 108 -29.95 -14.99 -19.28
CA ASN A 108 -29.71 -15.25 -17.86
C ASN A 108 -28.86 -14.14 -17.26
N THR A 109 -29.19 -13.72 -16.04
CA THR A 109 -28.55 -12.57 -15.40
C THR A 109 -27.72 -13.01 -14.19
N ALA A 110 -26.48 -12.55 -14.12
CA ALA A 110 -25.58 -12.73 -12.98
C ALA A 110 -26.14 -12.06 -11.72
N ALA A 111 -25.73 -12.55 -10.57
CA ALA A 111 -25.89 -11.80 -9.32
C ALA A 111 -25.05 -10.50 -9.42
N PRO A 112 -25.63 -9.32 -9.23
CA PRO A 112 -24.90 -8.06 -9.28
C PRO A 112 -23.72 -8.06 -8.31
N LYS A 113 -22.63 -7.41 -8.72
CA LYS A 113 -21.47 -7.16 -7.85
C LYS A 113 -21.28 -5.67 -7.66
N GLN A 114 -20.72 -5.33 -6.51
CA GLN A 114 -20.48 -3.94 -6.16
C GLN A 114 -19.02 -3.68 -5.85
N ARG A 115 -18.57 -2.48 -6.19
CA ARG A 115 -17.29 -1.91 -5.80
C ARG A 115 -17.53 -0.58 -5.13
N THR A 116 -16.88 -0.36 -4.01
CA THR A 116 -16.79 0.95 -3.37
C THR A 116 -15.64 1.72 -3.99
N ILE A 117 -15.87 2.96 -4.38
CA ILE A 117 -14.81 3.90 -4.78
C ILE A 117 -14.84 5.05 -3.79
N LEU A 118 -13.74 5.23 -3.09
CA LEU A 118 -13.52 6.36 -2.20
C LEU A 118 -12.71 7.42 -2.96
N VAL A 119 -13.38 8.48 -3.37
CA VAL A 119 -12.71 9.67 -3.92
C VAL A 119 -12.33 10.55 -2.75
N ARG A 120 -11.05 10.69 -2.51
CA ARG A 120 -10.52 11.59 -1.49
C ARG A 120 -10.08 12.88 -2.14
N GLU A 121 -10.27 13.98 -1.45
CA GLU A 121 -9.54 15.17 -1.83
C GLU A 121 -8.07 14.75 -1.91
N THR A 122 -7.53 14.76 -3.13
CA THR A 122 -6.08 14.74 -3.28
C THR A 122 -5.65 16.01 -2.59
N ASN A 123 -5.27 15.87 -1.35
CA ASN A 123 -4.53 16.91 -0.71
C ASN A 123 -3.21 17.01 -1.49
N VAL A 124 -3.24 17.71 -2.60
CA VAL A 124 -2.13 18.60 -2.87
C VAL A 124 -2.04 19.35 -1.55
N MET A 125 -1.02 19.03 -0.77
CA MET A 125 -0.76 19.73 0.46
C MET A 125 -0.75 21.21 0.09
N GLN A 126 -1.90 21.86 0.21
CA GLN A 126 -1.90 23.30 0.29
C GLN A 126 -1.24 23.57 1.63
N LYS A 127 0.09 23.60 1.59
CA LYS A 127 0.82 24.15 2.71
C LYS A 127 0.15 25.47 2.99
N PRO A 128 -0.46 25.64 4.16
CA PRO A 128 -0.92 26.97 4.53
C PRO A 128 0.30 27.90 4.38
N PRO A 129 0.11 29.15 4.02
CA PRO A 129 1.21 30.07 3.85
C PRO A 129 2.01 30.12 5.15
N ILE A 130 3.17 29.48 5.13
CA ILE A 130 4.06 29.37 6.27
C ILE A 130 4.91 30.65 6.28
N ARG A 131 4.89 31.34 7.38
CA ARG A 131 5.91 32.35 7.62
C ARG A 131 7.22 31.66 7.97
N THR A 132 8.23 31.89 7.17
CA THR A 132 9.60 31.51 7.50
C THR A 132 10.21 32.55 8.41
N GLY A 133 10.70 32.14 9.57
CA GLY A 133 11.44 33.01 10.50
C GLY A 133 11.35 32.49 11.93
N ALA A 134 12.40 32.76 12.69
CA ALA A 134 12.39 32.50 14.12
C ALA A 134 11.44 33.46 14.84
N ILE A 135 10.70 32.95 15.80
CA ILE A 135 9.89 33.79 16.68
C ILE A 135 10.77 34.25 17.83
N ASP A 136 10.90 35.54 17.99
CA ASP A 136 11.71 36.14 19.04
C ASP A 136 11.27 35.66 20.44
N GLY A 137 12.27 35.29 21.24
CA GLY A 137 12.04 34.90 22.64
C GLY A 137 11.76 33.42 22.88
N GLU A 138 11.68 32.62 21.84
CA GLU A 138 11.36 31.20 21.99
C GLU A 138 12.63 30.35 22.03
N LYS A 139 12.97 29.91 23.21
CA LYS A 139 14.08 28.99 23.45
C LYS A 139 13.65 27.95 24.47
N LYS A 140 13.28 26.78 23.99
CA LYS A 140 13.03 25.64 24.86
C LYS A 140 14.07 24.57 24.60
N ASN A 141 14.63 24.01 25.64
CA ASN A 141 15.52 22.86 25.50
C ASN A 141 14.69 21.62 25.17
N PRO A 142 15.10 20.82 24.20
CA PRO A 142 14.44 19.55 23.97
C PRO A 142 14.57 18.64 25.20
N PRO A 143 13.59 17.78 25.48
CA PRO A 143 13.69 16.78 26.52
C PRO A 143 14.81 15.80 26.21
N ALA A 144 15.40 15.19 27.24
CA ALA A 144 16.29 14.07 27.03
C ALA A 144 15.49 12.91 26.41
N PRO A 145 15.96 12.32 25.30
CA PRO A 145 15.24 11.21 24.70
C PRO A 145 15.21 10.02 25.65
N ALA A 146 14.03 9.48 25.89
CA ALA A 146 13.87 8.22 26.57
C ALA A 146 14.37 7.08 25.66
N VAL A 147 15.00 6.08 26.26
CA VAL A 147 15.41 4.86 25.57
C VAL A 147 14.34 3.81 25.83
N TYR A 148 13.80 3.27 24.75
CA TYR A 148 12.85 2.17 24.80
C TYR A 148 13.56 0.85 24.47
N GLY A 149 13.28 -0.21 25.21
CA GLY A 149 13.92 -1.51 24.98
C GLY A 149 13.40 -2.21 23.73
N GLY A 150 14.18 -3.12 23.17
CA GLY A 150 13.79 -3.91 22.00
C GLY A 150 13.94 -3.19 20.66
N ALA A 151 14.72 -2.12 20.62
CA ALA A 151 15.04 -1.40 19.40
C ALA A 151 16.44 -0.76 19.48
N TRP A 152 17.01 -0.57 18.29
CA TRP A 152 18.22 0.25 18.08
C TRP A 152 17.81 1.45 17.23
N TYR A 153 18.02 2.67 17.72
CA TYR A 153 17.54 3.82 16.97
C TYR A 153 18.35 5.10 17.12
N HIS A 154 18.28 5.91 16.07
CA HIS A 154 18.64 7.31 16.10
C HIS A 154 17.37 8.15 16.16
N LYS A 155 17.19 8.86 17.26
CA LYS A 155 16.00 9.66 17.53
C LYS A 155 16.41 11.13 17.74
N VAL A 156 15.73 12.02 17.04
CA VAL A 156 15.81 13.46 17.27
C VAL A 156 14.44 13.93 17.69
N VAL A 157 14.36 14.62 18.82
CA VAL A 157 13.12 15.07 19.45
C VAL A 157 13.13 16.59 19.55
N SER A 158 12.02 17.23 19.26
CA SER A 158 11.85 18.67 19.46
C SER A 158 11.69 19.04 20.95
N SER A 159 11.77 20.32 21.27
CA SER A 159 11.18 20.80 22.53
C SER A 159 9.67 20.59 22.54
N LYS A 160 9.07 20.56 23.74
CA LYS A 160 7.60 20.64 23.89
C LYS A 160 7.16 22.07 23.67
N ASP A 161 6.22 22.23 22.77
CA ASP A 161 5.53 23.47 22.49
C ASP A 161 4.20 23.18 21.78
N LYS A 162 3.51 24.22 21.35
CA LYS A 162 2.23 24.12 20.60
C LYS A 162 2.47 23.70 19.15
N TRP A 163 3.26 22.65 18.99
CA TRP A 163 3.52 22.08 17.68
C TRP A 163 2.28 21.35 17.16
N VAL A 164 1.96 21.56 15.90
CA VAL A 164 0.84 20.90 15.21
C VAL A 164 1.29 19.97 14.11
N GLY A 165 2.60 19.90 13.84
CA GLY A 165 3.12 19.00 12.83
C GLY A 165 4.64 19.00 12.69
N ILE A 166 5.12 18.01 11.97
CA ILE A 166 6.52 17.84 11.56
C ILE A 166 6.57 17.42 10.10
N GLU A 167 7.45 18.02 9.35
CA GLU A 167 7.74 17.66 7.96
C GLU A 167 9.23 17.40 7.80
N THR A 168 9.58 16.40 7.01
CA THR A 168 10.97 16.14 6.66
C THR A 168 11.08 15.59 5.25
N THR A 169 12.20 15.89 4.58
CA THR A 169 12.62 15.16 3.39
C THR A 169 13.68 14.16 3.78
N VAL A 170 13.51 12.91 3.41
CA VAL A 170 14.42 11.82 3.74
C VAL A 170 14.72 10.95 2.52
N THR A 171 15.98 10.61 2.31
CA THR A 171 16.37 9.53 1.41
C THR A 171 16.43 8.24 2.20
N LEU A 172 15.67 7.25 1.76
CA LEU A 172 15.51 5.97 2.46
C LEU A 172 16.80 5.18 2.48
N PRO A 173 17.09 4.54 3.63
CA PRO A 173 18.33 3.79 3.82
C PRO A 173 18.38 2.51 2.99
N GLU A 174 19.59 2.07 2.71
CA GLU A 174 19.89 0.69 2.40
C GLU A 174 19.92 -0.13 3.68
N PHE A 175 19.59 -1.40 3.58
CA PHE A 175 19.61 -2.31 4.72
C PHE A 175 20.04 -3.72 4.30
N GLU A 176 20.72 -4.38 5.22
CA GLU A 176 20.94 -5.81 5.20
C GLU A 176 20.33 -6.36 6.48
N ILE A 177 19.35 -7.25 6.34
CA ILE A 177 18.63 -7.80 7.48
C ILE A 177 19.21 -9.14 7.80
N GLU A 178 19.84 -9.24 8.95
CA GLU A 178 20.17 -10.50 9.55
C GLU A 178 19.11 -10.86 10.60
N ARG A 179 18.90 -12.13 10.74
CA ARG A 179 18.08 -12.63 11.81
C ARG A 179 18.95 -12.88 13.00
N TYR A 180 18.37 -12.66 14.17
CA TYR A 180 18.97 -13.08 15.41
C TYR A 180 19.43 -14.55 15.29
N ASP A 181 20.68 -14.83 15.63
CA ASP A 181 21.27 -16.16 15.58
C ASP A 181 20.49 -17.11 16.51
N GLY A 182 20.07 -18.25 16.01
CA GLY A 182 19.05 -19.06 16.67
C GLY A 182 17.63 -18.51 16.47
N ALA A 183 17.48 -17.68 15.48
CA ALA A 183 16.31 -16.89 15.13
C ALA A 183 14.99 -17.66 15.02
N PHE A 184 15.07 -18.95 14.93
CA PHE A 184 13.92 -19.81 15.08
C PHE A 184 13.93 -20.43 16.48
N ASP A 185 13.50 -19.63 17.43
CA ASP A 185 13.08 -20.19 18.70
C ASP A 185 11.81 -21.03 18.46
N THR A 186 11.99 -22.33 18.45
CA THR A 186 10.91 -23.30 18.24
C THR A 186 9.92 -23.33 19.41
N SER A 187 10.25 -22.68 20.53
CA SER A 187 9.35 -22.52 21.66
C SER A 187 8.30 -21.41 21.42
N LEU A 188 8.58 -20.49 20.48
CA LEU A 188 7.61 -19.47 20.09
C LEU A 188 6.52 -20.05 19.20
N PRO A 189 5.32 -19.44 19.19
CA PRO A 189 4.25 -19.84 18.29
C PRO A 189 4.73 -19.98 16.84
N ALA A 190 4.08 -20.84 16.09
CA ALA A 190 4.39 -21.03 14.66
C ALA A 190 4.14 -19.79 13.79
N ASP A 191 3.57 -18.74 14.36
CA ASP A 191 3.38 -17.45 13.69
C ASP A 191 4.72 -16.89 13.20
N PRO A 192 4.87 -16.69 11.90
CA PRO A 192 6.11 -16.17 11.32
C PRO A 192 6.55 -14.82 11.89
N SER A 193 5.62 -13.98 12.35
CA SER A 193 5.93 -12.67 12.92
C SER A 193 6.81 -12.74 14.16
N PHE A 194 6.68 -13.78 14.98
CA PHE A 194 7.54 -13.99 16.16
C PHE A 194 9.00 -14.34 15.81
N LYS A 195 9.25 -14.72 14.58
CA LYS A 195 10.59 -15.14 14.12
C LYS A 195 11.30 -14.06 13.32
N ASN A 196 10.66 -12.93 13.16
CA ASN A 196 11.10 -11.81 12.38
C ASN A 196 11.38 -10.62 13.27
N LEU A 197 12.51 -10.63 13.96
CA LEU A 197 12.77 -9.62 14.95
C LEU A 197 13.12 -8.27 14.33
N ASP A 198 14.11 -8.23 13.45
CA ASP A 198 14.66 -6.97 12.99
C ASP A 198 13.80 -6.34 11.90
N ASN A 199 13.36 -5.14 12.17
CA ASN A 199 12.45 -4.39 11.31
C ASN A 199 12.94 -2.96 11.14
N PRO A 200 13.76 -2.69 10.11
CA PRO A 200 14.14 -1.33 9.78
C PRO A 200 12.94 -0.43 9.57
N SER A 201 13.01 0.76 10.16
CA SER A 201 11.96 1.76 10.08
C SER A 201 12.52 3.18 9.93
N VAL A 202 11.75 4.03 9.27
CA VAL A 202 12.01 5.46 9.09
C VAL A 202 10.70 6.18 9.33
N TYR A 203 10.58 6.85 10.46
CA TYR A 203 9.30 7.42 10.85
C TYR A 203 9.41 8.75 11.57
N LEU A 204 8.30 9.42 11.62
CA LEU A 204 8.02 10.58 12.44
C LEU A 204 7.07 10.17 13.56
N GLY A 205 6.80 11.09 14.44
CA GLY A 205 5.82 10.89 15.50
C GLY A 205 5.79 12.08 16.42
N GLY A 206 4.98 11.98 17.42
CA GLY A 206 4.84 13.02 18.43
C GLY A 206 4.32 12.46 19.74
N HIS A 207 4.45 13.26 20.78
CA HIS A 207 3.91 12.97 22.09
C HIS A 207 3.20 14.22 22.61
N ALA A 208 1.90 14.10 22.82
CA ALA A 208 1.06 15.09 23.46
C ALA A 208 0.44 14.51 24.74
N GLU A 209 -0.79 13.99 24.70
CA GLU A 209 -1.32 13.14 25.78
C GLU A 209 -0.80 11.73 25.68
N ASN A 210 -0.71 11.21 24.43
CA ASN A 210 -0.14 9.90 24.12
C ASN A 210 0.90 10.04 23.01
N GLU A 211 1.78 9.05 22.92
CA GLU A 211 2.75 8.95 21.85
C GLU A 211 2.08 8.46 20.55
N SER A 212 2.53 8.96 19.43
CA SER A 212 2.13 8.50 18.09
C SER A 212 3.36 8.24 17.25
N ASP A 213 3.36 7.11 16.54
CA ASP A 213 4.37 6.71 15.58
C ASP A 213 3.78 6.64 14.18
N VAL A 214 4.41 7.32 13.22
CA VAL A 214 3.82 7.56 11.93
C VAL A 214 4.88 7.65 10.85
N GLY A 215 4.86 6.78 9.89
CA GLY A 215 5.84 6.84 8.81
C GLY A 215 5.98 5.55 8.03
N LEU A 216 7.19 5.01 7.96
CA LEU A 216 7.55 3.88 7.13
C LEU A 216 8.22 2.77 7.93
N SER A 217 7.82 1.54 7.69
CA SER A 217 8.36 0.35 8.34
C SER A 217 8.46 -0.81 7.36
N LEU A 218 9.49 -1.64 7.53
CA LEU A 218 9.60 -2.93 6.87
C LEU A 218 8.80 -3.97 7.63
N SER A 219 7.50 -4.06 7.39
CA SER A 219 6.73 -5.16 7.96
C SER A 219 7.13 -6.46 7.30
N ARG A 220 7.64 -7.41 8.07
CA ARG A 220 8.14 -8.68 7.56
C ARG A 220 7.23 -9.83 7.95
N ALA A 221 6.87 -10.64 6.95
CA ALA A 221 6.18 -11.89 7.16
C ALA A 221 6.91 -13.02 6.45
N LEU A 222 7.08 -14.15 7.10
CA LEU A 222 7.58 -15.35 6.44
C LEU A 222 6.44 -16.05 5.73
N ILE A 223 6.65 -16.35 4.43
CA ILE A 223 5.72 -17.19 3.66
C ILE A 223 6.05 -18.68 3.80
N ASP A 224 7.25 -18.98 4.22
CA ASP A 224 7.70 -20.34 4.51
C ASP A 224 8.65 -20.28 5.72
N ALA A 225 8.16 -20.72 6.87
CA ALA A 225 8.92 -20.65 8.13
C ALA A 225 10.13 -21.60 8.14
N GLU A 226 10.05 -22.74 7.46
CA GLU A 226 11.17 -23.69 7.40
C GLU A 226 12.32 -23.17 6.52
N LYS A 227 11.97 -22.57 5.38
CA LYS A 227 12.93 -22.00 4.44
C LYS A 227 13.30 -20.56 4.74
N GLN A 228 12.65 -19.93 5.73
CA GLN A 228 12.83 -18.51 6.05
C GLN A 228 12.59 -17.57 4.85
N THR A 229 11.67 -17.92 3.98
CA THR A 229 11.33 -17.11 2.82
C THR A 229 10.40 -15.98 3.23
N LEU A 230 10.82 -14.75 2.96
CA LEU A 230 9.99 -13.55 3.19
C LEU A 230 8.97 -13.37 2.08
N SER A 231 7.83 -12.77 2.43
CA SER A 231 6.90 -12.26 1.41
C SER A 231 7.56 -11.11 0.62
N THR A 232 7.20 -10.97 -0.65
CA THR A 232 7.79 -9.93 -1.51
C THR A 232 7.60 -8.52 -0.94
N GLY A 233 6.43 -8.25 -0.35
CA GLY A 233 6.15 -6.97 0.27
C GLY A 233 6.91 -6.71 1.59
N SER A 234 7.63 -7.69 2.12
CA SER A 234 8.39 -7.55 3.36
C SER A 234 9.76 -6.91 3.18
N ILE A 235 10.16 -6.62 1.95
CA ILE A 235 11.45 -6.03 1.60
C ILE A 235 11.33 -4.57 1.15
N ALA A 236 10.18 -3.96 1.33
CA ALA A 236 9.92 -2.57 1.02
C ALA A 236 9.46 -1.81 2.25
N PHE A 237 9.82 -0.55 2.32
CA PHE A 237 9.25 0.38 3.29
C PHE A 237 7.81 0.67 2.93
N ARG A 238 6.91 0.61 3.91
CA ARG A 238 5.47 0.78 3.72
C ARG A 238 4.88 1.72 4.75
N PRO A 239 3.86 2.50 4.41
CA PRO A 239 3.21 3.41 5.34
C PRO A 239 2.60 2.70 6.54
N PHE A 240 2.80 3.27 7.72
CA PHE A 240 2.10 2.88 8.94
C PHE A 240 1.79 4.11 9.79
N TRP A 241 0.80 4.00 10.66
CA TRP A 241 0.44 5.01 11.65
C TRP A 241 -0.28 4.38 12.83
N ARG A 242 -0.03 4.91 14.00
CA ARG A 242 -0.68 4.51 15.25
C ARG A 242 -0.61 5.63 16.29
N TYR A 243 -1.46 5.59 17.30
CA TYR A 243 -1.19 6.20 18.59
C TYR A 243 -1.03 5.11 19.65
N ILE A 244 -0.24 5.36 20.66
CA ILE A 244 0.10 4.38 21.69
C ILE A 244 -0.83 4.60 22.88
N THR A 245 -1.53 3.56 23.28
CA THR A 245 -2.48 3.58 24.40
C THR A 245 -1.85 3.10 25.70
N ASP A 246 -0.78 2.32 25.61
CA ASP A 246 0.00 1.82 26.73
C ASP A 246 1.47 1.86 26.35
N GLU A 247 2.18 2.86 26.87
CA GLU A 247 3.59 3.08 26.56
C GLU A 247 4.52 2.04 27.20
N GLU A 248 4.12 1.37 28.29
CA GLU A 248 4.93 0.32 28.91
C GLU A 248 4.95 -0.95 28.07
N GLN A 249 3.86 -1.23 27.40
CA GLN A 249 3.71 -2.44 26.58
C GLN A 249 3.77 -2.16 25.06
N ASP A 250 3.94 -0.91 24.68
CA ASP A 250 3.90 -0.45 23.27
C ASP A 250 2.63 -0.89 22.52
N VAL A 251 1.49 -0.83 23.21
CA VAL A 251 0.20 -1.19 22.64
C VAL A 251 -0.43 0.01 21.95
N GLY A 252 -0.64 -0.09 20.63
CA GLY A 252 -1.26 0.95 19.83
C GLY A 252 -2.78 0.94 19.91
N GLY A 253 -3.36 2.15 19.90
CA GLY A 253 -4.75 2.38 19.63
C GLY A 253 -4.99 2.65 18.14
N TYR A 254 -6.21 2.44 17.69
CA TYR A 254 -6.62 2.71 16.31
C TYR A 254 -8.08 3.12 16.27
N ASP A 255 -8.40 3.93 15.28
CA ASP A 255 -9.78 4.16 14.90
C ASP A 255 -10.20 3.06 13.93
N VAL A 256 -11.40 2.53 14.10
CA VAL A 256 -11.98 1.60 13.13
C VAL A 256 -12.27 2.39 11.87
N HIS A 257 -11.52 2.11 10.83
CA HIS A 257 -11.81 2.58 9.50
C HIS A 257 -12.49 1.47 8.71
N ASP A 258 -13.36 1.82 7.85
CA ASP A 258 -14.30 1.03 7.04
C ASP A 258 -13.76 -0.23 6.33
N GLY A 259 -12.83 -0.96 6.93
CA GLY A 259 -12.21 -2.16 6.37
C GLY A 259 -11.12 -1.89 5.34
N GLU A 260 -10.78 -0.63 5.13
CA GLU A 260 -9.83 -0.21 4.09
C GLU A 260 -8.36 -0.46 4.46
N TYR A 261 -8.07 -0.49 5.76
CA TYR A 261 -6.71 -0.69 6.28
C TYR A 261 -6.67 -1.85 7.25
N ALA A 262 -5.61 -2.64 7.18
CA ALA A 262 -5.37 -3.66 8.17
C ALA A 262 -4.95 -3.04 9.50
N VAL A 263 -5.40 -3.65 10.55
CA VAL A 263 -4.98 -3.38 11.91
C VAL A 263 -4.15 -4.56 12.38
N SER A 264 -2.94 -4.31 12.83
CA SER A 264 -2.13 -5.36 13.45
C SER A 264 -2.65 -5.71 14.85
N ALA A 265 -2.18 -6.82 15.40
CA ALA A 265 -2.60 -7.28 16.72
C ALA A 265 -2.27 -6.27 17.85
N ASN A 266 -1.27 -5.42 17.66
CA ASN A 266 -0.90 -4.35 18.60
C ASN A 266 -1.54 -2.99 18.26
N GLY A 267 -2.52 -2.94 17.38
CA GLY A 267 -3.26 -1.72 17.04
C GLY A 267 -2.60 -0.81 15.99
N ASN A 268 -1.52 -1.25 15.34
CA ASN A 268 -0.94 -0.48 14.24
C ASN A 268 -1.81 -0.53 13.01
N ASN A 269 -2.16 0.61 12.46
CA ASN A 269 -2.75 0.72 11.15
C ASN A 269 -1.65 0.68 10.09
N CYS A 270 -1.82 -0.16 9.08
CA CYS A 270 -0.80 -0.33 8.08
C CYS A 270 -1.43 -0.72 6.74
N ILE A 271 -1.09 -0.02 5.69
CA ILE A 271 -1.44 -0.43 4.31
C ILE A 271 -0.85 -1.79 3.97
N ALA A 272 0.27 -2.09 4.54
CA ALA A 272 1.09 -3.21 4.18
C ALA A 272 0.45 -4.58 4.37
N ASN A 273 -0.25 -4.78 5.45
CA ASN A 273 -0.80 -6.10 5.76
C ASN A 273 -2.05 -6.41 4.96
N TYR A 274 -2.68 -5.38 4.42
CA TYR A 274 -3.97 -5.53 3.78
C TYR A 274 -3.86 -5.75 2.28
N HIS A 275 -2.95 -5.04 1.63
CA HIS A 275 -2.87 -5.05 0.19
C HIS A 275 -1.42 -5.06 -0.28
N TRP A 276 -0.81 -6.21 -0.23
CA TRP A 276 0.36 -6.51 -1.06
C TRP A 276 0.12 -6.20 -2.57
N ARG A 277 -1.09 -5.77 -2.93
CA ARG A 277 -1.49 -5.29 -4.26
C ARG A 277 -1.17 -3.81 -4.49
N TYR A 278 -1.10 -2.99 -3.44
CA TYR A 278 -0.80 -1.56 -3.54
C TYR A 278 0.71 -1.35 -3.57
N THR A 279 1.34 -1.93 -4.60
CA THR A 279 2.80 -1.89 -4.77
C THR A 279 3.32 -0.48 -5.06
N GLU A 280 2.46 0.43 -5.43
CA GLU A 280 2.74 1.87 -5.55
C GLU A 280 3.09 2.55 -4.22
N TYR A 281 2.77 1.92 -3.09
CA TYR A 281 3.14 2.39 -1.77
C TYR A 281 4.30 1.58 -1.16
N TYR A 282 5.04 0.87 -2.01
CA TYR A 282 6.27 0.22 -1.66
C TYR A 282 7.45 1.12 -2.03
N TYR A 283 8.03 1.72 -1.01
CA TYR A 283 9.19 2.59 -1.16
C TYR A 283 10.46 1.78 -0.91
N LEU A 284 11.49 2.06 -1.67
CA LEU A 284 12.73 1.27 -1.66
C LEU A 284 13.93 2.11 -1.26
N PRO A 285 15.04 1.48 -0.87
CA PRO A 285 16.29 2.18 -0.60
C PRO A 285 16.65 3.19 -1.68
N GLY A 286 17.04 4.38 -1.27
CA GLY A 286 17.39 5.48 -2.16
C GLY A 286 16.22 6.28 -2.71
N ASP A 287 14.96 5.89 -2.49
CA ASP A 287 13.84 6.80 -2.74
C ASP A 287 13.93 8.01 -1.82
N THR A 288 13.73 9.19 -2.35
CA THR A 288 13.66 10.42 -1.57
C THR A 288 12.21 10.83 -1.42
N LEU A 289 11.77 10.91 -0.19
CA LEU A 289 10.39 11.17 0.18
C LEU A 289 10.29 12.42 1.06
N ARG A 290 9.26 13.20 0.86
CA ARG A 290 8.83 14.21 1.81
C ARG A 290 7.70 13.63 2.65
N ILE A 291 7.92 13.52 3.94
CA ILE A 291 6.98 12.95 4.92
C ILE A 291 6.49 14.09 5.81
N LEU A 292 5.18 14.25 5.88
CA LEU A 292 4.51 15.18 6.79
C LEU A 292 3.59 14.41 7.72
N VAL A 293 3.68 14.72 8.99
CA VAL A 293 2.69 14.35 10.01
C VAL A 293 2.13 15.65 10.56
N TYR A 294 0.84 15.83 10.45
CA TYR A 294 0.17 17.10 10.77
C TYR A 294 -1.17 16.84 11.46
N SER A 295 -1.56 17.74 12.35
CA SER A 295 -2.85 17.74 13.01
C SER A 295 -3.85 18.60 12.22
N PRO A 296 -4.74 18.00 11.41
CA PRO A 296 -5.74 18.77 10.66
C PRO A 296 -6.89 19.27 11.54
N GLU A 297 -7.09 18.66 12.68
CA GLU A 297 -8.11 18.98 13.66
C GLU A 297 -7.69 18.48 15.06
N PRO A 298 -8.29 18.99 16.15
CA PRO A 298 -7.94 18.57 17.50
C PRO A 298 -8.03 17.05 17.70
N ASP A 299 -7.08 16.50 18.46
CA ASP A 299 -6.97 15.08 18.81
C ASP A 299 -6.76 14.14 17.59
N LYS A 300 -6.29 14.67 16.48
CA LYS A 300 -6.08 13.93 15.25
C LYS A 300 -4.70 14.20 14.64
N LEU A 301 -4.20 13.23 13.92
CA LEU A 301 -3.06 13.36 13.02
C LEU A 301 -3.38 12.77 11.64
N GLN A 302 -2.59 13.16 10.66
CA GLN A 302 -2.63 12.59 9.32
C GLN A 302 -1.20 12.46 8.79
N LEU A 303 -0.92 11.33 8.15
CA LEU A 303 0.34 11.07 7.46
C LEU A 303 0.19 11.41 5.97
N MET A 304 1.16 12.12 5.45
CA MET A 304 1.28 12.39 4.01
C MET A 304 2.70 12.07 3.56
N ILE A 305 2.83 11.35 2.48
CA ILE A 305 4.11 11.00 1.85
C ILE A 305 4.07 11.47 0.41
N GLU A 306 5.02 12.30 0.04
CA GLU A 306 5.23 12.73 -1.34
C GLU A 306 6.53 12.13 -1.86
N VAL A 307 6.48 11.54 -3.04
CA VAL A 307 7.66 11.03 -3.73
C VAL A 307 8.37 12.20 -4.40
N VAL A 308 9.55 12.56 -3.88
CA VAL A 308 10.38 13.63 -4.44
C VAL A 308 11.27 13.10 -5.55
N GLU A 309 11.88 11.94 -5.32
CA GLU A 309 12.75 11.29 -6.29
C GLU A 309 12.66 9.77 -6.14
N VAL A 310 12.53 9.08 -7.26
CA VAL A 310 12.55 7.61 -7.30
C VAL A 310 13.99 7.13 -7.40
N SER A 311 14.34 6.17 -6.58
CA SER A 311 15.69 5.62 -6.51
C SER A 311 16.19 5.09 -7.85
N ALA A 312 17.41 5.52 -8.21
CA ALA A 312 18.18 4.97 -9.31
C ALA A 312 19.18 3.88 -8.86
N LEU A 313 19.15 3.46 -7.59
CA LEU A 313 19.98 2.36 -7.11
C LEU A 313 19.68 1.08 -7.89
N PRO A 314 20.70 0.40 -8.42
CA PRO A 314 20.48 -0.80 -9.23
C PRO A 314 19.69 -1.89 -8.53
N SER A 315 19.86 -2.04 -7.22
CA SER A 315 19.10 -2.99 -6.39
C SER A 315 17.62 -2.67 -6.33
N SER A 316 17.28 -1.39 -6.15
CA SER A 316 15.88 -0.93 -6.06
C SER A 316 15.18 -1.00 -7.41
N VAL A 317 15.88 -0.63 -8.49
CA VAL A 317 15.37 -0.75 -9.85
C VAL A 317 15.11 -2.23 -10.20
N ALA A 318 16.11 -3.09 -9.97
CA ALA A 318 15.99 -4.52 -10.25
C ALA A 318 14.86 -5.18 -9.45
N MET A 319 14.64 -4.74 -8.21
CA MET A 319 13.57 -5.25 -7.36
C MET A 319 12.19 -4.88 -7.90
N ARG A 320 11.98 -3.62 -8.29
CA ARG A 320 10.71 -3.19 -8.90
C ARG A 320 10.41 -3.97 -10.17
N GLU A 321 11.42 -4.16 -11.03
CA GLU A 321 11.27 -4.92 -12.27
C GLU A 321 10.98 -6.40 -12.01
N ALA A 322 11.74 -7.04 -11.11
CA ALA A 322 11.61 -8.47 -10.82
C ALA A 322 10.23 -8.84 -10.25
N TYR A 323 9.64 -7.96 -9.47
CA TYR A 323 8.32 -8.18 -8.85
C TYR A 323 7.17 -7.49 -9.60
N GLY A 324 7.45 -6.74 -10.66
CA GLY A 324 6.44 -6.01 -11.41
C GLY A 324 5.73 -4.93 -10.58
N TRP A 325 6.45 -4.33 -9.64
CA TRP A 325 5.85 -3.28 -8.80
C TRP A 325 5.66 -1.99 -9.58
N LYS A 326 4.56 -1.32 -9.29
CA LYS A 326 4.27 0.00 -9.86
C LYS A 326 5.33 1.03 -9.42
N ALA A 327 5.43 2.10 -10.19
CA ALA A 327 6.18 3.27 -9.74
C ALA A 327 5.63 3.78 -8.41
N PRO A 328 6.49 4.25 -7.48
CA PRO A 328 6.03 4.75 -6.21
C PRO A 328 5.14 5.99 -6.40
N ALA A 329 4.05 6.03 -5.65
CA ALA A 329 3.07 7.12 -5.67
C ALA A 329 3.03 7.84 -4.32
N ASN A 330 2.45 9.03 -4.32
CA ASN A 330 2.16 9.76 -3.10
C ASN A 330 1.12 9.01 -2.26
N PHE A 331 1.26 9.09 -0.94
CA PHE A 331 0.37 8.44 -0.01
C PHE A 331 -0.22 9.44 0.99
N ILE A 332 -1.49 9.26 1.32
CA ILE A 332 -2.17 10.01 2.38
C ILE A 332 -2.95 9.01 3.22
N SER A 333 -2.68 9.01 4.54
CA SER A 333 -3.46 8.19 5.47
C SER A 333 -4.85 8.77 5.68
N PRO A 334 -5.82 8.00 6.20
CA PRO A 334 -6.95 8.58 6.88
C PRO A 334 -6.48 9.54 7.98
N ILE A 335 -7.33 10.48 8.34
CA ILE A 335 -7.17 11.22 9.59
C ILE A 335 -7.44 10.22 10.72
N PHE A 336 -6.49 10.05 11.63
CA PHE A 336 -6.57 9.07 12.70
C PHE A 336 -6.46 9.75 14.06
N ARG A 337 -6.99 9.10 15.08
CA ARG A 337 -6.97 9.60 16.46
C ARG A 337 -5.53 9.69 16.98
N SER A 338 -5.25 10.83 17.61
CA SER A 338 -3.96 11.09 18.27
C SER A 338 -4.19 12.11 19.41
N PRO A 339 -4.53 11.61 20.61
CA PRO A 339 -4.97 12.48 21.72
C PRO A 339 -3.97 13.56 22.07
N GLY A 340 -4.49 14.77 22.29
CA GLY A 340 -3.73 15.96 22.67
C GLY A 340 -3.11 16.73 21.50
N HIS A 341 -2.89 16.12 20.34
CA HIS A 341 -2.34 16.85 19.20
C HIS A 341 -3.37 17.86 18.63
N GLY A 342 -2.91 19.05 18.28
CA GLY A 342 -3.76 20.10 17.71
C GLY A 342 -4.77 20.73 18.67
N THR A 343 -4.74 20.40 19.96
CA THR A 343 -5.65 20.94 20.97
C THR A 343 -5.14 22.23 21.61
N GLY A 344 -3.94 22.68 21.26
CA GLY A 344 -3.21 23.73 21.96
C GLY A 344 -2.48 23.23 23.21
N THR A 345 -2.47 21.93 23.47
CA THR A 345 -1.57 21.30 24.45
C THR A 345 -0.13 21.31 23.92
N ASP A 346 0.83 21.47 24.83
CA ASP A 346 2.24 21.37 24.44
C ASP A 346 2.56 19.94 24.00
N ALA A 347 3.04 19.79 22.80
CA ALA A 347 3.44 18.53 22.19
C ALA A 347 4.91 18.57 21.76
N GLU A 348 5.54 17.44 21.69
CA GLU A 348 6.83 17.28 21.00
C GLU A 348 6.65 16.42 19.75
N PHE A 349 7.54 16.62 18.78
CA PHE A 349 7.64 15.76 17.61
C PHE A 349 9.02 15.16 17.49
N LYS A 350 9.10 14.02 16.84
CA LYS A 350 10.34 13.26 16.64
C LYS A 350 10.50 12.79 15.21
N ARG A 351 11.76 12.58 14.82
CA ARG A 351 12.13 11.77 13.66
C ARG A 351 13.03 10.63 14.12
N VAL A 352 12.83 9.47 13.56
CA VAL A 352 13.49 8.25 14.00
C VAL A 352 13.88 7.42 12.79
N ASN A 353 15.09 6.87 12.79
CA ASN A 353 15.37 5.67 12.05
C ASN A 353 15.82 4.58 13.01
N ALA A 354 15.27 3.40 12.86
CA ALA A 354 15.41 2.34 13.83
C ALA A 354 15.64 0.99 13.16
N ILE A 355 16.10 0.06 13.97
CA ILE A 355 15.94 -1.38 13.81
C ILE A 355 15.08 -1.80 14.98
N ASP A 356 13.79 -1.91 14.76
CA ASP A 356 12.84 -2.37 15.76
C ASP A 356 12.84 -3.89 15.80
N GLN A 357 12.78 -4.47 17.00
CA GLN A 357 12.68 -5.90 17.16
C GLN A 357 11.23 -6.27 17.45
N SER A 358 10.46 -6.50 16.42
CA SER A 358 9.05 -6.90 16.55
C SER A 358 8.90 -8.06 17.54
N ASN A 359 7.91 -7.95 18.43
CA ASN A 359 7.65 -8.89 19.54
C ASN A 359 8.70 -8.92 20.66
N ASN A 360 9.73 -8.09 20.58
CA ASN A 360 10.71 -7.91 21.65
C ASN A 360 10.69 -6.47 22.21
N GLU A 361 9.79 -5.65 21.75
CA GLU A 361 9.61 -4.28 22.23
C GLU A 361 9.27 -4.26 23.73
N GLY A 362 9.79 -3.27 24.43
CA GLY A 362 9.72 -3.20 25.89
C GLY A 362 10.71 -4.09 26.64
N LYS A 363 11.48 -4.94 25.95
CA LYS A 363 12.47 -5.84 26.54
C LYS A 363 13.89 -5.43 26.15
N THR A 364 14.89 -6.10 26.71
CA THR A 364 16.28 -5.87 26.29
C THR A 364 16.46 -6.25 24.82
N ALA A 365 17.02 -5.33 24.02
CA ALA A 365 17.31 -5.61 22.61
C ALA A 365 18.27 -6.79 22.47
N LEU A 366 17.94 -7.69 21.58
CA LEU A 366 18.75 -8.87 21.26
C LEU A 366 19.85 -8.51 20.26
N PRO A 367 21.04 -9.09 20.36
CA PRO A 367 22.12 -8.85 19.41
C PRO A 367 21.66 -9.17 17.97
N THR A 368 22.12 -8.36 17.02
CA THR A 368 21.85 -8.54 15.61
C THR A 368 22.98 -7.94 14.80
N ASP A 369 23.25 -8.53 13.62
CA ASP A 369 24.13 -7.98 12.60
C ASP A 369 23.34 -7.28 11.49
N THR A 370 22.05 -7.01 11.70
CA THR A 370 21.25 -6.18 10.79
C THR A 370 21.87 -4.79 10.70
N GLU A 371 22.10 -4.36 9.47
CA GLU A 371 22.66 -3.06 9.17
C GLU A 371 21.66 -2.16 8.43
N VAL A 372 21.61 -0.90 8.83
CA VAL A 372 20.89 0.17 8.15
C VAL A 372 21.88 1.26 7.82
N ARG A 373 22.03 1.58 6.52
CA ARG A 373 23.05 2.49 6.01
C ARG A 373 22.44 3.56 5.13
N ASN A 374 23.15 4.70 5.03
CA ASN A 374 22.85 5.75 4.06
C ASN A 374 21.46 6.40 4.21
N VAL A 375 20.88 6.41 5.41
CA VAL A 375 19.72 7.26 5.65
C VAL A 375 20.16 8.73 5.63
N ILE A 376 19.51 9.56 4.84
CA ILE A 376 19.81 10.98 4.76
C ILE A 376 18.56 11.76 5.12
N TRP A 377 18.59 12.41 6.27
CA TRP A 377 17.61 13.39 6.66
C TRP A 377 18.06 14.75 6.11
N HIS A 378 17.31 15.26 5.15
CA HIS A 378 17.58 16.56 4.55
C HIS A 378 17.04 17.68 5.46
N GLU A 379 15.99 18.34 5.05
CA GLU A 379 15.36 19.39 5.83
C GLU A 379 14.29 18.81 6.77
N THR A 380 14.14 19.43 7.94
CA THR A 380 13.09 19.09 8.89
C THR A 380 12.49 20.36 9.42
N PHE A 381 11.18 20.48 9.35
CA PHE A 381 10.39 21.61 9.81
C PHE A 381 9.41 21.19 10.89
N LEU A 382 9.19 22.05 11.85
CA LEU A 382 8.12 21.92 12.82
C LEU A 382 7.10 23.03 12.54
N TYR A 383 5.84 22.66 12.65
CA TYR A 383 4.74 23.59 12.45
C TYR A 383 4.03 23.87 13.75
N ARG A 384 3.64 25.13 13.97
CA ARG A 384 2.76 25.49 15.06
C ARG A 384 1.81 26.59 14.64
N GLU A 385 0.71 26.67 15.35
CA GLU A 385 -0.29 27.70 15.17
C GLU A 385 -0.16 28.75 16.27
N ILE A 386 -0.11 30.01 15.87
CA ILE A 386 -0.12 31.15 16.76
C ILE A 386 -1.17 32.12 16.23
N ASP A 387 -2.18 32.38 17.04
CA ASP A 387 -3.30 33.31 16.69
C ASP A 387 -3.93 32.97 15.31
N GLY A 388 -4.15 31.69 15.04
CA GLY A 388 -4.73 31.21 13.78
C GLY A 388 -3.77 31.29 12.57
N THR A 389 -2.50 31.58 12.80
CA THR A 389 -1.48 31.60 11.76
C THR A 389 -0.51 30.44 11.97
N LEU A 390 -0.27 29.68 10.94
CA LEU A 390 0.69 28.58 10.95
C LEU A 390 2.09 29.07 10.59
N TYR A 391 3.05 28.69 11.40
CA TYR A 391 4.47 29.01 11.26
C TYR A 391 5.30 27.78 11.07
#